data_8310dc529f541578319c3608c8efea2d
#
_entry.id   8310dc529f541578319c3608c8efea2d
#
_cell.length_a   1.000
_cell.length_b   1.000
_cell.length_c   1.000
_cell.angle_alpha   90.00
_cell.angle_beta   90.00
_cell.angle_gamma   90.00
#
_symmetry.space_group_name_H-M   'P 1'
#
loop_
_entity.id
_entity.type
_entity.pdbx_description
1 polymer ?
#
loop_
_entity_poly.entity_id
_entity_poly.type
_entity_poly.pdbx_seq_one_letter_code
_entity_poly.pdbx_strand_id
1 'polypeptide(L)'
;AHPDWVLRDPREPRLHRNQLVLDTLRPEVREFAADVVDRALAHDPGISYVKWDANRPITDPGSATLGPDRQANVGVDHVTATWALMAEVASRHPDVELMLCASGGGRTDHGTLRWFHEFWTSDNTDPVTRVRMQWGCSHVFPAAAMAAHVTRWGERPMEFACAVALSGRFGLDLD
;
A
#
# COMPACT_ATOMS: atom_id res chain seq x y z
N ALA A 1 -21.13 2.36 -11.99
CA ALA A 1 -20.17 1.26 -11.81
C ALA A 1 -19.45 1.02 -13.15
N HIS A 2 -18.16 0.76 -13.10
CA HIS A 2 -17.27 0.58 -14.25
C HIS A 2 -16.71 -0.85 -14.24
N PRO A 3 -17.42 -1.85 -14.75
CA PRO A 3 -16.97 -3.25 -14.76
C PRO A 3 -15.72 -3.44 -15.65
N ASP A 4 -15.49 -2.55 -16.58
CA ASP A 4 -14.32 -2.47 -17.47
C ASP A 4 -13.05 -1.96 -16.79
N TRP A 5 -13.15 -1.38 -15.58
CA TRP A 5 -12.01 -0.86 -14.81
C TRP A 5 -11.32 -1.92 -13.93
N VAL A 6 -11.78 -3.16 -13.99
CA VAL A 6 -11.25 -4.26 -13.19
C VAL A 6 -10.08 -4.93 -13.90
N LEU A 7 -8.95 -5.05 -13.20
CA LEU A 7 -7.85 -5.90 -13.62
C LEU A 7 -8.27 -7.36 -13.49
N ARG A 8 -8.47 -8.02 -14.61
CA ARG A 8 -8.95 -9.41 -14.65
C ARG A 8 -8.55 -10.14 -15.92
N ASP A 9 -8.35 -11.42 -15.81
CA ASP A 9 -8.43 -12.39 -16.91
C ASP A 9 -9.83 -12.32 -17.57
N PRO A 10 -10.02 -12.74 -18.83
CA PRO A 10 -11.33 -12.78 -19.49
C PRO A 10 -12.42 -13.55 -18.76
N ARG A 11 -12.05 -14.42 -17.81
CA ARG A 11 -13.00 -15.14 -16.94
C ARG A 11 -13.67 -14.19 -15.94
N GLU A 12 -14.75 -14.65 -15.31
CA GLU A 12 -15.41 -13.90 -14.25
C GLU A 12 -14.44 -13.50 -13.14
N PRO A 13 -14.46 -12.23 -12.72
CA PRO A 13 -13.53 -11.76 -11.69
C PRO A 13 -13.86 -12.42 -10.34
N ARG A 14 -12.82 -12.91 -9.67
CA ARG A 14 -12.97 -13.46 -8.32
C ARG A 14 -12.85 -12.36 -7.29
N LEU A 15 -13.83 -12.30 -6.40
CA LEU A 15 -13.73 -11.45 -5.23
C LEU A 15 -12.79 -12.07 -4.19
N HIS A 16 -11.94 -11.24 -3.62
CA HIS A 16 -11.18 -11.56 -2.43
C HIS A 16 -11.37 -10.43 -1.42
N ARG A 17 -11.80 -10.75 -0.20
CA ARG A 17 -12.22 -9.75 0.82
C ARG A 17 -13.34 -8.82 0.29
N ASN A 18 -14.22 -9.32 -0.56
CA ASN A 18 -15.26 -8.56 -1.27
C ASN A 18 -14.72 -7.38 -2.13
N GLN A 19 -13.49 -7.48 -2.59
CA GLN A 19 -12.79 -6.45 -3.36
C GLN A 19 -12.36 -6.96 -4.72
N LEU A 20 -12.24 -6.00 -5.66
CA LEU A 20 -11.65 -6.16 -6.98
C LEU A 20 -10.39 -5.29 -7.06
N VAL A 21 -9.50 -5.58 -8.01
CA VAL A 21 -8.34 -4.74 -8.30
C VAL A 21 -8.65 -3.80 -9.44
N LEU A 22 -8.36 -2.52 -9.28
CA LEU A 22 -8.47 -1.54 -10.35
C LEU A 22 -7.36 -1.76 -11.39
N ASP A 23 -7.72 -1.68 -12.66
CA ASP A 23 -6.77 -1.76 -13.77
C ASP A 23 -6.08 -0.40 -13.99
N THR A 24 -4.97 -0.20 -13.30
CA THR A 24 -4.16 1.04 -13.41
C THR A 24 -3.47 1.22 -14.76
N LEU A 25 -3.52 0.23 -15.67
CA LEU A 25 -3.10 0.40 -17.05
C LEU A 25 -3.97 1.43 -17.79
N ARG A 26 -5.22 1.60 -17.36
CA ARG A 26 -6.15 2.60 -17.87
C ARG A 26 -5.84 3.98 -17.30
N PRO A 27 -5.58 5.01 -18.17
CA PRO A 27 -5.37 6.37 -17.69
C PRO A 27 -6.53 6.91 -16.86
N GLU A 28 -7.77 6.64 -17.27
CA GLU A 28 -8.99 7.09 -16.59
C GLU A 28 -9.13 6.48 -15.18
N VAL A 29 -8.59 5.28 -14.96
CA VAL A 29 -8.57 4.63 -13.63
C VAL A 29 -7.54 5.30 -12.73
N ARG A 30 -6.37 5.66 -13.26
CA ARG A 30 -5.37 6.40 -12.49
C ARG A 30 -5.88 7.78 -12.11
N GLU A 31 -6.47 8.51 -13.06
CA GLU A 31 -7.08 9.81 -12.77
C GLU A 31 -8.15 9.73 -11.69
N PHE A 32 -9.07 8.77 -11.82
CA PHE A 32 -10.09 8.52 -10.78
C PHE A 32 -9.45 8.24 -9.40
N ALA A 33 -8.39 7.43 -9.34
CA ALA A 33 -7.74 7.10 -8.07
C ALA A 33 -7.01 8.32 -7.47
N ALA A 34 -6.38 9.15 -8.28
CA ALA A 34 -5.79 10.41 -7.86
C ALA A 34 -6.85 11.38 -7.35
N ASP A 35 -7.97 11.53 -8.07
CA ASP A 35 -9.10 12.37 -7.67
C ASP A 35 -9.74 11.93 -6.33
N VAL A 36 -9.70 10.64 -6.00
CA VAL A 36 -10.17 10.15 -4.69
C VAL A 36 -9.29 10.72 -3.58
N VAL A 37 -7.98 10.74 -3.77
CA VAL A 37 -7.03 11.33 -2.80
C VAL A 37 -7.23 12.84 -2.72
N ASP A 38 -7.32 13.52 -3.87
CA ASP A 38 -7.54 14.96 -3.95
C ASP A 38 -8.80 15.37 -3.17
N ARG A 39 -9.91 14.67 -3.37
CA ARG A 39 -11.16 14.93 -2.63
C ARG A 39 -11.06 14.66 -1.15
N ALA A 40 -10.35 13.60 -0.74
CA ALA A 40 -10.16 13.29 0.67
C ALA A 40 -9.36 14.39 1.38
N LEU A 41 -8.28 14.86 0.75
CA LEU A 41 -7.44 15.93 1.29
C LEU A 41 -8.11 17.30 1.25
N ALA A 42 -8.93 17.57 0.23
CA ALA A 42 -9.70 18.81 0.13
C ALA A 42 -10.81 18.92 1.19
N HIS A 43 -11.23 17.79 1.77
CA HIS A 43 -12.25 17.78 2.83
C HIS A 43 -11.75 18.42 4.12
N ASP A 44 -10.47 18.24 4.46
CA ASP A 44 -9.84 18.86 5.62
C ASP A 44 -8.39 19.25 5.30
N PRO A 45 -8.07 20.55 5.21
CA PRO A 45 -6.70 21.01 4.93
C PRO A 45 -5.69 20.72 6.04
N GLY A 46 -6.15 20.24 7.20
CA GLY A 46 -5.28 19.78 8.28
C GLY A 46 -4.72 18.36 8.09
N ILE A 47 -5.19 17.62 7.08
CA ILE A 47 -4.67 16.28 6.79
C ILE A 47 -3.27 16.39 6.21
N SER A 48 -2.28 15.90 6.94
CA SER A 48 -0.86 15.87 6.54
C SER A 48 -0.31 14.45 6.38
N TYR A 49 -1.14 13.42 6.57
CA TYR A 49 -0.75 12.02 6.52
C TYR A 49 -1.85 11.17 5.90
N VAL A 50 -1.49 10.31 4.96
CA VAL A 50 -2.40 9.37 4.29
C VAL A 50 -1.85 7.96 4.32
N LYS A 51 -2.61 7.02 4.89
CA LYS A 51 -2.36 5.60 4.74
C LYS A 51 -3.09 5.08 3.50
N TRP A 52 -2.32 4.73 2.47
CA TRP A 52 -2.83 4.13 1.25
C TRP A 52 -2.92 2.63 1.41
N ASP A 53 -4.14 2.10 1.49
CA ASP A 53 -4.37 0.69 1.76
C ASP A 53 -4.92 -0.05 0.53
N ALA A 54 -4.21 -1.10 0.08
CA ALA A 54 -4.51 -1.86 -1.13
C ALA A 54 -4.46 -3.38 -0.87
N ASN A 55 -5.38 -3.86 -0.03
CA ASN A 55 -5.32 -5.17 0.64
C ASN A 55 -5.61 -6.38 -0.26
N ARG A 56 -6.20 -6.16 -1.45
CA ARG A 56 -6.57 -7.27 -2.31
C ARG A 56 -5.36 -7.78 -3.10
N PRO A 57 -4.95 -9.06 -2.94
CA PRO A 57 -3.89 -9.63 -3.77
C PRO A 57 -4.34 -9.78 -5.23
N ILE A 58 -3.39 -9.70 -6.16
CA ILE A 58 -3.64 -9.92 -7.59
C ILE A 58 -3.52 -11.41 -7.87
N THR A 59 -4.65 -12.08 -8.09
CA THR A 59 -4.72 -13.54 -8.30
C THR A 59 -4.98 -13.93 -9.75
N ASP A 60 -5.66 -13.07 -10.49
CA ASP A 60 -6.07 -13.34 -11.87
C ASP A 60 -5.68 -12.11 -12.73
N PRO A 61 -4.36 -11.93 -13.00
CA PRO A 61 -3.89 -10.76 -13.72
C PRO A 61 -4.27 -10.84 -15.20
N GLY A 62 -4.98 -9.83 -15.66
CA GLY A 62 -5.34 -9.63 -17.05
C GLY A 62 -5.84 -8.21 -17.24
N SER A 63 -5.64 -7.63 -18.42
CA SER A 63 -6.14 -6.30 -18.73
C SER A 63 -6.77 -6.27 -20.12
N ALA A 64 -7.99 -5.73 -20.19
CA ALA A 64 -8.67 -5.53 -21.46
C ALA A 64 -8.01 -4.44 -22.34
N THR A 65 -7.06 -3.68 -21.79
CA THR A 65 -6.29 -2.69 -22.57
C THR A 65 -5.11 -3.27 -23.32
N LEU A 66 -4.72 -4.50 -22.97
CA LEU A 66 -3.59 -5.19 -23.61
C LEU A 66 -4.08 -6.24 -24.61
N GLY A 67 -3.39 -6.32 -25.76
CA GLY A 67 -3.59 -7.40 -26.71
C GLY A 67 -3.18 -8.77 -26.16
N PRO A 68 -3.61 -9.88 -26.79
CA PRO A 68 -3.33 -11.23 -26.31
C PRO A 68 -1.83 -11.53 -26.14
N ASP A 69 -0.99 -10.96 -26.99
CA ASP A 69 0.47 -11.07 -26.97
C ASP A 69 1.13 -10.35 -25.79
N ARG A 70 0.43 -9.38 -25.19
CA ARG A 70 0.92 -8.58 -24.06
C ARG A 70 0.40 -9.03 -22.70
N GLN A 71 -0.55 -9.97 -22.64
CA GLN A 71 -1.13 -10.41 -21.35
C GLN A 71 -0.09 -11.00 -20.40
N ALA A 72 0.97 -11.62 -20.89
CA ALA A 72 2.06 -12.12 -20.04
C ALA A 72 2.83 -11.00 -19.31
N ASN A 73 2.76 -9.76 -19.79
CA ASN A 73 3.45 -8.62 -19.22
C ASN A 73 2.60 -7.85 -18.21
N VAL A 74 1.34 -8.21 -18.05
CA VAL A 74 0.37 -7.45 -17.23
C VAL A 74 0.87 -7.17 -15.81
N GLY A 75 1.60 -8.11 -15.21
CA GLY A 75 2.14 -7.92 -13.85
C GLY A 75 3.14 -6.76 -13.78
N VAL A 76 4.07 -6.68 -14.73
CA VAL A 76 5.08 -5.61 -14.80
C VAL A 76 4.44 -4.28 -15.20
N ASP A 77 3.58 -4.31 -16.22
CA ASP A 77 2.92 -3.12 -16.75
C ASP A 77 1.99 -2.49 -15.70
N HIS A 78 1.25 -3.31 -14.91
CA HIS A 78 0.40 -2.85 -13.83
C HIS A 78 1.20 -2.21 -12.68
N VAL A 79 2.32 -2.80 -12.29
CA VAL A 79 3.20 -2.22 -11.26
C VAL A 79 3.73 -0.86 -11.73
N THR A 80 4.22 -0.79 -12.97
CA THR A 80 4.74 0.46 -13.56
C THR A 80 3.65 1.55 -13.63
N ALA A 81 2.44 1.17 -14.04
CA ALA A 81 1.30 2.09 -14.09
C ALA A 81 0.85 2.55 -12.67
N THR A 82 0.94 1.66 -11.69
CA THR A 82 0.68 2.00 -10.28
C THR A 82 1.74 2.97 -9.75
N TRP A 83 3.01 2.78 -10.08
CA TRP A 83 4.06 3.76 -9.74
C TRP A 83 3.82 5.12 -10.36
N ALA A 84 3.33 5.18 -11.61
CA ALA A 84 2.99 6.45 -12.23
C ALA A 84 1.86 7.18 -11.48
N LEU A 85 0.83 6.45 -11.03
CA LEU A 85 -0.23 6.99 -10.16
C LEU A 85 0.35 7.50 -8.82
N MET A 86 1.22 6.72 -8.16
CA MET A 86 1.85 7.12 -6.91
C MET A 86 2.70 8.39 -7.07
N ALA A 87 3.48 8.47 -8.16
CA ALA A 87 4.26 9.66 -8.49
C ALA A 87 3.39 10.90 -8.68
N GLU A 88 2.27 10.74 -9.36
CA GLU A 88 1.32 11.82 -9.61
C GLU A 88 0.70 12.33 -8.31
N VAL A 89 0.20 11.44 -7.44
CA VAL A 89 -0.36 11.81 -6.14
C VAL A 89 0.68 12.51 -5.27
N ALA A 90 1.89 11.98 -5.17
CA ALA A 90 2.96 12.61 -4.40
C ALA A 90 3.34 14.00 -4.95
N SER A 91 3.29 14.19 -6.28
CA SER A 91 3.54 15.48 -6.92
C SER A 91 2.43 16.50 -6.66
N ARG A 92 1.17 16.06 -6.63
CA ARG A 92 0.01 16.92 -6.31
C ARG A 92 0.00 17.36 -4.84
N HIS A 93 0.55 16.53 -3.94
CA HIS A 93 0.49 16.71 -2.48
C HIS A 93 1.88 16.57 -1.83
N PRO A 94 2.84 17.45 -2.16
CA PRO A 94 4.23 17.30 -1.69
C PRO A 94 4.41 17.46 -0.17
N ASP A 95 3.43 18.05 0.51
CA ASP A 95 3.48 18.28 1.96
C ASP A 95 2.74 17.20 2.76
N VAL A 96 2.20 16.17 2.06
CA VAL A 96 1.48 15.07 2.70
C VAL A 96 2.39 13.84 2.81
N GLU A 97 2.55 13.32 4.00
CA GLU A 97 3.24 12.05 4.21
C GLU A 97 2.38 10.87 3.76
N LEU A 98 2.98 9.97 2.99
CA LEU A 98 2.30 8.80 2.44
C LEU A 98 2.86 7.52 3.05
N MET A 99 1.98 6.69 3.63
CA MET A 99 2.27 5.34 4.07
C MET A 99 1.63 4.33 3.11
N LEU A 100 2.41 3.35 2.65
CA LEU A 100 1.91 2.24 1.85
C LEU A 100 1.48 1.08 2.74
N CYS A 101 0.27 0.58 2.52
CA CYS A 101 -0.25 -0.63 3.14
C CYS A 101 -0.90 -1.56 2.11
N ALA A 102 -0.71 -2.85 2.30
CA ALA A 102 -1.40 -3.89 1.54
C ALA A 102 -1.49 -5.17 2.39
N SER A 103 -2.30 -5.16 3.45
CA SER A 103 -2.29 -6.16 4.53
C SER A 103 -0.88 -6.34 5.10
N GLY A 104 -0.24 -5.25 5.48
CA GLY A 104 1.19 -5.17 5.72
C GLY A 104 1.97 -4.78 4.46
N GLY A 105 3.20 -5.28 4.32
CA GLY A 105 4.13 -4.95 3.24
C GLY A 105 3.90 -5.68 1.92
N GLY A 106 2.71 -6.20 1.64
CA GLY A 106 2.42 -7.05 0.49
C GLY A 106 2.65 -6.42 -0.89
N ARG A 107 2.75 -5.11 -0.98
CA ARG A 107 3.05 -4.35 -2.21
C ARG A 107 4.25 -3.43 -2.06
N THR A 108 5.05 -3.64 -1.02
CA THR A 108 6.23 -2.82 -0.78
C THR A 108 7.37 -3.27 -1.67
N ASP A 109 7.97 -2.33 -2.36
CA ASP A 109 9.18 -2.50 -3.15
C ASP A 109 10.03 -1.21 -3.11
N HIS A 110 11.27 -1.27 -3.61
CA HIS A 110 12.14 -0.08 -3.66
C HIS A 110 11.64 1.00 -4.63
N GLY A 111 10.81 0.65 -5.61
CA GLY A 111 10.21 1.61 -6.53
C GLY A 111 9.19 2.50 -5.84
N THR A 112 8.36 1.94 -4.97
CA THR A 112 7.33 2.68 -4.21
C THR A 112 7.93 3.66 -3.22
N LEU A 113 9.09 3.34 -2.62
CA LEU A 113 9.80 4.23 -1.67
C LEU A 113 10.36 5.51 -2.30
N ARG A 114 10.20 5.73 -3.60
CA ARG A 114 10.46 7.04 -4.25
C ARG A 114 9.42 8.09 -3.87
N TRP A 115 8.20 7.66 -3.55
CA TRP A 115 7.03 8.53 -3.33
C TRP A 115 6.38 8.32 -1.98
N PHE A 116 6.55 7.12 -1.39
CA PHE A 116 6.03 6.79 -0.07
C PHE A 116 7.13 6.88 0.97
N HIS A 117 6.84 7.55 2.07
CA HIS A 117 7.80 7.82 3.14
C HIS A 117 8.01 6.59 4.02
N GLU A 118 6.97 5.74 4.09
CA GLU A 118 7.00 4.52 4.88
C GLU A 118 6.02 3.48 4.35
N PHE A 119 6.15 2.28 4.85
CA PHE A 119 5.20 1.19 4.59
C PHE A 119 4.82 0.48 5.88
N TRP A 120 3.59 -0.02 5.91
CA TRP A 120 3.08 -0.86 6.98
C TRP A 120 3.72 -2.24 6.91
N THR A 121 4.61 -2.58 7.85
CA THR A 121 5.41 -3.82 7.80
C THR A 121 4.53 -5.07 7.90
N SER A 122 3.55 -5.07 8.81
CA SER A 122 2.63 -6.17 9.03
C SER A 122 1.42 -5.73 9.85
N ASP A 123 0.25 -6.32 9.57
CA ASP A 123 -0.94 -6.15 10.40
C ASP A 123 -0.80 -6.81 11.78
N ASN A 124 0.11 -7.79 11.91
CA ASN A 124 0.43 -8.35 13.21
C ASN A 124 1.36 -7.41 13.99
N THR A 125 0.83 -6.78 15.02
CA THR A 125 1.52 -5.82 15.87
C THR A 125 1.97 -6.39 17.23
N ASP A 126 1.79 -7.71 17.48
CA ASP A 126 2.37 -8.34 18.66
C ASP A 126 3.90 -8.13 18.69
N PRO A 127 4.45 -7.46 19.71
CA PRO A 127 5.85 -7.06 19.72
C PRO A 127 6.82 -8.27 19.66
N VAL A 128 6.45 -9.44 20.20
CA VAL A 128 7.29 -10.63 20.09
C VAL A 128 7.44 -11.08 18.64
N THR A 129 6.34 -11.07 17.90
CA THR A 129 6.32 -11.40 16.47
C THR A 129 7.05 -10.33 15.65
N ARG A 130 6.84 -9.06 15.99
CA ARG A 130 7.45 -7.90 15.31
C ARG A 130 8.97 -7.87 15.42
N VAL A 131 9.58 -8.37 16.48
CA VAL A 131 11.05 -8.50 16.56
C VAL A 131 11.60 -9.22 15.33
N ARG A 132 11.03 -10.36 14.97
CA ARG A 132 11.48 -11.15 13.80
C ARG A 132 11.14 -10.48 12.48
N MET A 133 9.93 -9.92 12.38
CA MET A 133 9.47 -9.25 11.15
C MET A 133 10.31 -8.01 10.84
N GLN A 134 10.53 -7.14 11.81
CA GLN A 134 11.31 -5.92 11.63
C GLN A 134 12.79 -6.24 11.39
N TRP A 135 13.35 -7.21 12.11
CA TRP A 135 14.70 -7.68 11.84
C TRP A 135 14.84 -8.23 10.41
N GLY A 136 13.95 -9.11 9.97
CA GLY A 136 13.97 -9.65 8.61
C GLY A 136 13.83 -8.55 7.54
N CYS A 137 12.89 -7.62 7.74
CA CYS A 137 12.66 -6.49 6.84
C CYS A 137 13.87 -5.55 6.74
N SER A 138 14.58 -5.33 7.85
CA SER A 138 15.74 -4.42 7.91
C SER A 138 16.93 -4.87 7.05
N HIS A 139 16.94 -6.13 6.58
CA HIS A 139 17.95 -6.60 5.63
C HIS A 139 17.71 -6.09 4.20
N VAL A 140 16.50 -5.66 3.91
CA VAL A 140 16.07 -5.23 2.57
C VAL A 140 15.68 -3.76 2.55
N PHE A 141 15.03 -3.27 3.61
CA PHE A 141 14.51 -1.91 3.68
C PHE A 141 15.11 -1.12 4.86
N PRO A 142 15.31 0.20 4.71
CA PRO A 142 15.78 1.03 5.81
C PRO A 142 14.76 1.08 6.96
N ALA A 143 15.25 1.06 8.20
CA ALA A 143 14.41 1.14 9.40
C ALA A 143 13.48 2.37 9.40
N ALA A 144 13.96 3.50 8.86
CA ALA A 144 13.20 4.74 8.76
C ALA A 144 11.96 4.66 7.84
N ALA A 145 11.88 3.63 6.98
CA ALA A 145 10.72 3.40 6.12
C ALA A 145 9.76 2.32 6.66
N MET A 146 10.13 1.63 7.73
CA MET A 146 9.33 0.55 8.31
C MET A 146 8.44 1.09 9.42
N ALA A 147 7.15 1.30 9.17
CA ALA A 147 6.20 1.69 10.21
C ALA A 147 6.09 0.60 11.29
N ALA A 148 6.25 1.02 12.53
CA ALA A 148 6.28 0.16 13.70
C ALA A 148 5.45 0.80 14.82
N HIS A 149 4.16 0.42 14.88
CA HIS A 149 3.24 0.97 15.85
C HIS A 149 3.14 0.09 17.10
N VAL A 150 3.07 0.72 18.25
CA VAL A 150 2.69 0.11 19.50
C VAL A 150 1.17 0.02 19.54
N THR A 151 0.64 -1.17 19.78
CA THR A 151 -0.77 -1.44 19.99
C THR A 151 -0.94 -2.26 21.27
N ARG A 152 -2.19 -2.59 21.62
CA ARG A 152 -2.48 -3.52 22.74
C ARG A 152 -2.47 -4.99 22.32
N TRP A 153 -2.09 -5.30 21.11
CA TRP A 153 -2.06 -6.68 20.62
C TRP A 153 -1.03 -7.50 21.40
N GLY A 154 -1.47 -8.64 21.91
CA GLY A 154 -0.64 -9.61 22.63
C GLY A 154 -0.44 -9.28 24.11
N GLU A 155 -1.05 -8.21 24.65
CA GLU A 155 -1.00 -7.84 26.08
C GLU A 155 0.41 -7.88 26.66
N ARG A 156 1.37 -7.26 25.95
CA ARG A 156 2.78 -7.24 26.37
C ARG A 156 3.08 -6.00 27.22
N PRO A 157 4.14 -6.05 28.06
CA PRO A 157 4.61 -4.86 28.75
C PRO A 157 4.86 -3.70 27.78
N MET A 158 4.37 -2.51 28.11
CA MET A 158 4.44 -1.34 27.24
C MET A 158 5.90 -0.97 26.90
N GLU A 159 6.79 -1.07 27.87
CA GLU A 159 8.23 -0.80 27.66
C GLU A 159 8.83 -1.72 26.60
N PHE A 160 8.45 -3.00 26.59
CA PHE A 160 8.91 -3.95 25.57
C PHE A 160 8.32 -3.61 24.19
N ALA A 161 7.02 -3.29 24.13
CA ALA A 161 6.37 -2.92 22.89
C ALA A 161 7.00 -1.65 22.29
N CYS A 162 7.27 -0.62 23.12
CA CYS A 162 7.96 0.58 22.70
C CYS A 162 9.39 0.30 22.24
N ALA A 163 10.15 -0.51 22.96
CA ALA A 163 11.52 -0.85 22.57
C ALA A 163 11.58 -1.53 21.19
N VAL A 164 10.63 -2.44 20.92
CA VAL A 164 10.52 -3.08 19.59
C VAL A 164 10.13 -2.07 18.52
N ALA A 165 9.14 -1.21 18.77
CA ALA A 165 8.69 -0.22 17.80
C ALA A 165 9.76 0.83 17.47
N LEU A 166 10.64 1.17 18.41
CA LEU A 166 11.77 2.08 18.19
C LEU A 166 12.85 1.54 17.22
N SER A 167 12.79 0.27 16.85
CA SER A 167 13.65 -0.28 15.79
C SER A 167 13.14 0.01 14.37
N GLY A 168 12.04 0.72 14.23
CA GLY A 168 11.45 1.21 12.99
C GLY A 168 10.97 2.65 13.13
N ARG A 169 10.08 3.08 12.23
CA ARG A 169 9.40 4.37 12.34
C ARG A 169 8.28 4.24 13.38
N PHE A 170 8.54 4.80 14.54
CA PHE A 170 7.69 4.66 15.71
C PHE A 170 6.33 5.33 15.54
N GLY A 171 5.28 4.66 15.95
CA GLY A 171 3.92 5.20 16.06
C GLY A 171 3.16 4.58 17.24
N LEU A 172 2.09 5.22 17.63
CA LEU A 172 1.14 4.76 18.64
C LEU A 172 -0.23 4.57 18.00
N ASP A 173 -0.83 3.42 18.25
CA ASP A 173 -2.19 3.09 17.82
C ASP A 173 -2.88 2.43 19.01
N LEU A 174 -3.21 3.27 19.98
CA LEU A 174 -3.77 2.90 21.29
C LEU A 174 -5.16 3.51 21.41
N ASP A 175 -6.15 2.69 21.79
CA ASP A 175 -7.51 3.12 22.13
C ASP A 175 -7.54 3.85 23.50
#